data_9a5ec004d43ad10b6416428e0dd83347
#
_entry.id   9a5ec004d43ad10b6416428e0dd83347
#
_cell.length_a   1.000
_cell.length_b   1.000
_cell.length_c   1.000
_cell.angle_alpha   90.00
_cell.angle_beta   90.00
_cell.angle_gamma   90.00
#
_symmetry.space_group_name_H-M   'P 1'
#
loop_
_entity.id
_entity.type
_entity.pdbx_description
1 polymer ?
#
loop_
_entity_poly.entity_id
_entity_poly.type
_entity_poly.pdbx_seq_one_letter_code
_entity_poly.pdbx_strand_id
1 'polypeptide(L)'
;MSDKNIVKALIEEHKMTPHPEGGHYVEIFRNDDVTHIYFLLEEHENSHWHRITKTETLHFYSGSPLNIYTSKDGEEFKVDEIGSNNNFMHTVEKGTWFALKSTGAYSLIGCTV
;
A
#
# COMPACT_ATOMS: atom_id res chain seq x y z
N MET A 1 21.87 4.15 7.78
CA MET A 1 20.91 5.26 7.73
C MET A 1 19.67 4.88 8.51
N SER A 2 19.09 5.80 9.27
CA SER A 2 17.90 5.50 10.05
C SER A 2 16.67 5.36 9.15
N ASP A 3 15.67 4.60 9.61
CA ASP A 3 14.42 4.43 8.85
C ASP A 3 13.70 5.76 8.62
N LYS A 4 13.75 6.67 9.59
CA LYS A 4 13.16 8.01 9.43
C LYS A 4 13.83 8.78 8.31
N ASN A 5 15.14 8.67 8.16
CA ASN A 5 15.86 9.33 7.08
C ASN A 5 15.56 8.71 5.73
N ILE A 6 15.38 7.40 5.67
CA ILE A 6 14.98 6.71 4.45
C ILE A 6 13.58 7.15 4.02
N VAL A 7 12.63 7.19 4.94
CA VAL A 7 11.27 7.64 4.68
C VAL A 7 11.27 9.09 4.16
N LYS A 8 11.98 9.97 4.85
CA LYS A 8 12.07 11.38 4.45
C LYS A 8 12.65 11.51 3.05
N ALA A 9 13.72 10.76 2.76
CA ALA A 9 14.36 10.78 1.44
C ALA A 9 13.41 10.29 0.35
N LEU A 10 12.64 9.23 0.60
CA LEU A 10 11.67 8.72 -0.36
C LEU A 10 10.58 9.76 -0.66
N ILE A 11 10.04 10.38 0.38
CA ILE A 11 9.00 11.39 0.23
C ILE A 11 9.53 12.59 -0.58
N GLU A 12 10.71 13.08 -0.24
CA GLU A 12 11.32 14.23 -0.93
C GLU A 12 11.70 13.91 -2.37
N GLU A 13 12.39 12.78 -2.59
CA GLU A 13 12.87 12.39 -3.91
C GLU A 13 11.73 12.16 -4.90
N HIS A 14 10.68 11.50 -4.45
CA HIS A 14 9.54 11.18 -5.32
C HIS A 14 8.40 12.20 -5.24
N LYS A 15 8.57 13.25 -4.43
CA LYS A 15 7.56 14.31 -4.25
C LYS A 15 6.21 13.73 -3.80
N MET A 16 6.26 12.83 -2.83
CA MET A 16 5.08 12.17 -2.33
C MET A 16 4.24 13.14 -1.47
N THR A 17 2.93 12.99 -1.53
CA THR A 17 2.00 13.80 -0.76
C THR A 17 1.11 12.91 0.11
N PRO A 18 0.48 13.46 1.17
CA PRO A 18 -0.42 12.66 2.00
C PRO A 18 -1.57 12.08 1.20
N HIS A 19 -1.85 10.80 1.44
CA HIS A 19 -2.98 10.10 0.82
C HIS A 19 -4.25 10.29 1.67
N PRO A 20 -5.43 10.47 1.05
CA PRO A 20 -6.68 10.63 1.81
C PRO A 20 -6.99 9.49 2.76
N GLU A 21 -6.58 8.27 2.43
CA GLU A 21 -6.81 7.07 3.24
C GLU A 21 -5.70 6.78 4.24
N GLY A 22 -4.68 7.64 4.34
CA GLY A 22 -3.50 7.46 5.19
C GLY A 22 -2.26 7.17 4.36
N GLY A 23 -1.09 7.48 4.92
CA GLY A 23 0.18 7.30 4.23
C GLY A 23 0.50 8.42 3.23
N HIS A 24 1.50 8.17 2.40
CA HIS A 24 1.94 9.10 1.34
C HIS A 24 1.95 8.38 -0.01
N TYR A 25 1.71 9.12 -1.08
CA TYR A 25 1.70 8.53 -2.41
C TYR A 25 2.16 9.52 -3.48
N VAL A 26 2.51 8.97 -4.64
CA VAL A 26 2.76 9.75 -5.84
C VAL A 26 2.28 8.94 -7.05
N GLU A 27 1.61 9.62 -7.97
CA GLU A 27 1.17 8.99 -9.21
C GLU A 27 2.33 8.92 -10.18
N ILE A 28 2.62 7.71 -10.67
CA ILE A 28 3.73 7.45 -11.60
C ILE A 28 3.23 7.47 -13.04
N PHE A 29 2.04 6.94 -13.28
CA PHE A 29 1.48 6.83 -14.62
C PHE A 29 -0.04 6.74 -14.55
N ARG A 30 -0.70 7.39 -15.50
CA ARG A 30 -2.15 7.30 -15.65
C ARG A 30 -2.54 7.41 -17.12
N ASN A 31 -3.42 6.51 -17.55
CA ASN A 31 -4.15 6.66 -18.81
C ASN A 31 -5.58 6.13 -18.61
N ASP A 32 -6.33 5.94 -19.71
CA ASP A 32 -7.72 5.48 -19.61
C ASP A 32 -7.86 4.06 -19.07
N ASP A 33 -6.80 3.25 -19.14
CA ASP A 33 -6.85 1.84 -18.80
C ASP A 33 -6.24 1.54 -17.42
N VAL A 34 -5.25 2.32 -16.98
CA VAL A 34 -4.47 1.94 -15.81
C VAL A 34 -3.93 3.16 -15.07
N THR A 35 -3.79 3.02 -13.76
CA THR A 35 -3.09 3.99 -12.89
C THR A 35 -2.05 3.23 -12.08
N HIS A 36 -0.83 3.75 -12.04
CA HIS A 36 0.23 3.25 -11.16
C HIS A 36 0.63 4.32 -10.17
N ILE A 37 0.71 3.95 -8.90
CA ILE A 37 1.21 4.85 -7.84
C ILE A 37 2.31 4.15 -7.04
N TYR A 38 3.18 4.96 -6.42
CA TYR A 38 3.97 4.51 -5.28
C TYR A 38 3.20 4.89 -4.03
N PHE A 39 3.17 4.00 -3.05
CA PHE A 39 2.49 4.22 -1.79
C PHE A 39 3.43 3.86 -0.63
N LEU A 40 3.57 4.79 0.30
CA LEU A 40 4.46 4.65 1.45
C LEU A 40 3.64 4.71 2.74
N LEU A 41 3.79 3.69 3.57
CA LEU A 41 3.06 3.59 4.84
C LEU A 41 4.06 3.38 5.98
N GLU A 42 4.04 4.27 6.97
CA GLU A 42 4.89 4.16 8.15
C GLU A 42 4.21 3.34 9.24
N GLU A 43 4.98 2.88 10.23
CA GLU A 43 4.49 2.02 11.31
C GLU A 43 3.29 2.61 12.06
N HIS A 44 3.32 3.92 12.30
CA HIS A 44 2.25 4.60 13.04
C HIS A 44 1.03 4.93 12.19
N GLU A 45 1.09 4.66 10.90
CA GLU A 45 0.02 4.98 9.97
C GLU A 45 -0.77 3.73 9.60
N ASN A 46 -2.05 3.91 9.32
CA ASN A 46 -2.89 2.85 8.78
C ASN A 46 -3.60 3.40 7.55
N SER A 47 -3.67 2.58 6.50
CA SER A 47 -4.58 2.87 5.42
C SER A 47 -5.97 2.46 5.90
N HIS A 48 -6.92 3.39 5.91
CA HIS A 48 -8.27 3.11 6.41
C HIS A 48 -9.00 2.09 5.53
N TRP A 49 -9.90 1.32 6.15
CA TRP A 49 -10.77 0.42 5.42
C TRP A 49 -11.55 1.18 4.35
N HIS A 50 -11.50 0.69 3.12
CA HIS A 50 -12.32 1.23 2.05
C HIS A 50 -12.65 0.11 1.05
N ARG A 51 -13.74 0.29 0.33
CA ARG A 51 -14.20 -0.68 -0.65
C ARG A 51 -13.84 -0.17 -2.03
N ILE A 52 -13.12 -0.99 -2.79
CA ILE A 52 -12.68 -0.60 -4.12
C ILE A 52 -13.70 -0.98 -5.18
N THR A 53 -13.78 -0.16 -6.22
CA THR A 53 -14.68 -0.37 -7.35
C THR A 53 -13.96 -0.96 -8.55
N LYS A 54 -12.65 -1.09 -8.49
CA LYS A 54 -11.81 -1.69 -9.52
C LYS A 54 -10.81 -2.63 -8.85
N THR A 55 -10.42 -3.68 -9.56
CA THR A 55 -9.38 -4.60 -9.08
C THR A 55 -8.04 -3.86 -8.96
N GLU A 56 -7.36 -4.05 -7.84
CA GLU A 56 -6.10 -3.37 -7.55
C GLU A 56 -5.01 -4.39 -7.22
N THR A 57 -3.83 -4.25 -7.81
CA THR A 57 -2.68 -5.11 -7.51
C THR A 57 -1.65 -4.33 -6.74
N LEU A 58 -1.20 -4.91 -5.64
CA LEU A 58 -0.18 -4.36 -4.75
C LEU A 58 1.14 -5.07 -5.00
N HIS A 59 2.22 -4.28 -5.10
CA HIS A 59 3.58 -4.77 -5.38
C HIS A 59 4.51 -4.30 -4.28
N PHE A 60 5.24 -5.21 -3.66
CA PHE A 60 6.18 -4.85 -2.61
C PHE A 60 7.53 -4.40 -3.20
N TYR A 61 8.04 -3.26 -2.75
CA TYR A 61 9.33 -2.74 -3.21
C TYR A 61 10.42 -2.73 -2.14
N SER A 62 10.13 -2.19 -0.95
CA SER A 62 11.17 -2.12 0.09
C SER A 62 10.58 -1.85 1.46
N GLY A 63 11.41 -2.01 2.47
CA GLY A 63 11.04 -1.77 3.86
C GLY A 63 10.57 -3.03 4.56
N SER A 64 9.71 -2.86 5.53
CA SER A 64 9.12 -3.98 6.29
C SER A 64 7.98 -4.60 5.51
N PRO A 65 7.71 -5.90 5.70
CA PRO A 65 6.56 -6.54 5.07
C PRO A 65 5.26 -5.79 5.35
N LEU A 66 4.34 -5.85 4.41
CA LEU A 66 3.05 -5.18 4.49
C LEU A 66 1.94 -6.20 4.75
N ASN A 67 1.09 -5.91 5.74
CA ASN A 67 -0.13 -6.69 5.97
C ASN A 67 -1.28 -6.09 5.18
N ILE A 68 -2.01 -6.96 4.49
CA ILE A 68 -3.18 -6.61 3.68
C ILE A 68 -4.39 -7.28 4.32
N TYR A 69 -5.28 -6.46 4.87
CA TYR A 69 -6.51 -6.93 5.49
C TYR A 69 -7.64 -6.82 4.47
N THR A 70 -8.35 -7.91 4.22
CA THR A 70 -9.45 -7.92 3.25
C THR A 70 -10.71 -8.51 3.86
N SER A 71 -11.87 -8.01 3.42
CA SER A 71 -13.17 -8.51 3.83
C SER A 71 -14.16 -8.36 2.66
N LYS A 72 -14.93 -9.39 2.40
CA LYS A 72 -15.96 -9.34 1.36
C LYS A 72 -17.30 -8.85 1.89
N ASP A 73 -17.57 -9.14 3.15
CA ASP A 73 -18.87 -8.86 3.78
C ASP A 73 -18.82 -7.75 4.84
N GLY A 74 -17.63 -7.26 5.18
CA GLY A 74 -17.46 -6.25 6.23
C GLY A 74 -17.50 -6.84 7.64
N GLU A 75 -17.63 -8.13 7.81
CA GLU A 75 -17.71 -8.80 9.12
C GLU A 75 -16.51 -9.69 9.39
N GLU A 76 -16.22 -10.60 8.46
CA GLU A 76 -15.06 -11.48 8.57
C GLU A 76 -13.95 -10.98 7.67
N PHE A 77 -12.73 -11.01 8.18
CA PHE A 77 -11.58 -10.58 7.39
C PHE A 77 -10.46 -11.60 7.45
N LYS A 78 -9.59 -11.52 6.46
CA LYS A 78 -8.35 -12.29 6.43
C LYS A 78 -7.17 -11.34 6.25
N VAL A 79 -5.97 -11.84 6.58
CA VAL A 79 -4.74 -11.08 6.47
C VAL A 79 -3.80 -11.83 5.53
N ASP A 80 -3.28 -11.12 4.54
CA ASP A 80 -2.21 -11.59 3.67
C ASP A 80 -1.01 -10.69 3.88
N GLU A 81 0.19 -11.21 3.62
CA GLU A 81 1.43 -10.46 3.81
C GLU A 81 2.25 -10.51 2.53
N ILE A 82 2.78 -9.35 2.12
CA ILE A 82 3.76 -9.27 1.04
C ILE A 82 5.05 -8.66 1.56
N GLY A 83 6.19 -9.04 0.95
CA GLY A 83 7.50 -8.60 1.39
C GLY A 83 8.22 -9.60 2.26
N SER A 84 7.63 -10.77 2.50
CA SER A 84 8.23 -11.87 3.24
C SER A 84 7.96 -13.19 2.53
N ASN A 85 8.73 -14.23 2.86
CA ASN A 85 8.56 -15.58 2.32
C ASN A 85 8.47 -15.62 0.79
N ASN A 86 9.20 -14.71 0.11
CA ASN A 86 9.22 -14.61 -1.36
C ASN A 86 7.84 -14.31 -1.97
N ASN A 87 6.98 -13.65 -1.23
CA ASN A 87 5.68 -13.18 -1.71
C ASN A 87 5.74 -11.67 -1.90
N PHE A 88 5.63 -11.18 -3.13
CA PHE A 88 5.84 -9.77 -3.47
C PHE A 88 4.64 -9.08 -4.09
N MET A 89 3.59 -9.82 -4.42
CA MET A 89 2.39 -9.28 -5.06
C MET A 89 1.12 -9.83 -4.43
N HIS A 90 0.09 -9.00 -4.40
CA HIS A 90 -1.23 -9.44 -3.98
C HIS A 90 -2.29 -8.64 -4.74
N THR A 91 -3.30 -9.31 -5.25
CA THR A 91 -4.40 -8.66 -5.98
C THR A 91 -5.66 -8.65 -5.11
N VAL A 92 -6.22 -7.45 -4.98
CA VAL A 92 -7.50 -7.25 -4.27
C VAL A 92 -8.57 -7.04 -5.34
N GLU A 93 -9.55 -7.94 -5.37
CA GLU A 93 -10.62 -7.87 -6.38
C GLU A 93 -11.60 -6.75 -6.09
N LYS A 94 -12.18 -6.19 -7.15
CA LYS A 94 -13.21 -5.16 -7.01
C LYS A 94 -14.33 -5.62 -6.09
N GLY A 95 -14.91 -4.70 -5.34
CA GLY A 95 -15.96 -5.01 -4.39
C GLY A 95 -15.49 -5.49 -3.03
N THR A 96 -14.18 -5.62 -2.85
CA THR A 96 -13.57 -6.07 -1.59
C THR A 96 -13.23 -4.86 -0.73
N TRP A 97 -13.52 -4.96 0.56
CA TRP A 97 -13.03 -4.00 1.55
C TRP A 97 -11.59 -4.34 1.89
N PHE A 98 -10.69 -3.35 1.94
CA PHE A 98 -9.34 -3.63 2.37
C PHE A 98 -8.71 -2.46 3.13
N ALA A 99 -7.70 -2.81 3.94
CA ALA A 99 -6.89 -1.87 4.68
C ALA A 99 -5.47 -2.40 4.71
N LEU A 100 -4.50 -1.52 4.87
CA LEU A 100 -3.08 -1.84 4.83
C LEU A 100 -2.40 -1.39 6.11
N LYS A 101 -1.41 -2.16 6.55
CA LYS A 101 -0.57 -1.80 7.68
C LYS A 101 0.84 -2.34 7.49
N SER A 102 1.85 -1.49 7.73
CA SER A 102 3.24 -1.94 7.74
C SER A 102 3.51 -2.75 9.01
N THR A 103 4.29 -3.82 8.88
CA THR A 103 4.70 -4.62 10.04
C THR A 103 5.89 -4.03 10.79
N GLY A 104 6.52 -2.98 10.27
CA GLY A 104 7.68 -2.34 10.88
C GLY A 104 7.74 -0.87 10.56
N ALA A 105 8.95 -0.32 10.49
CA ALA A 105 9.14 1.13 10.41
C ALA A 105 8.45 1.76 9.19
N TYR A 106 8.51 1.11 8.03
CA TYR A 106 7.81 1.57 6.83
C TYR A 106 7.70 0.44 5.80
N SER A 107 6.74 0.58 4.91
CA SER A 107 6.63 -0.27 3.71
C SER A 107 6.44 0.63 2.50
N LEU A 108 7.23 0.38 1.45
CA LEU A 108 7.07 1.05 0.16
C LEU A 108 6.52 0.04 -0.83
N ILE A 109 5.39 0.36 -1.42
CA ILE A 109 4.72 -0.52 -2.36
C ILE A 109 4.31 0.24 -3.61
N GLY A 110 3.97 -0.50 -4.65
CA GLY A 110 3.31 0.02 -5.83
C GLY A 110 1.87 -0.46 -5.85
N CYS A 111 0.98 0.35 -6.37
CA CYS A 111 -0.42 -0.03 -6.56
C CYS A 111 -0.79 0.21 -8.02
N THR A 112 -1.36 -0.80 -8.65
CA THR A 112 -1.85 -0.74 -10.03
C THR A 112 -3.35 -0.97 -10.04
N VAL A 113 -4.05 0.00 -10.58
CA VAL A 113 -5.53 -0.06 -10.68
C VAL A 113 -5.98 0.10 -12.12
#